data_53addae7f1da1d2840d3f22f35e410ae
#
_entry.id   53addae7f1da1d2840d3f22f35e410ae
#
_cell.length_a   1.000
_cell.length_b   1.000
_cell.length_c   1.000
_cell.angle_alpha   90.00
_cell.angle_beta   90.00
_cell.angle_gamma   90.00
#
_symmetry.space_group_name_H-M   'P 1'
#
loop_
_entity.id
_entity.type
_entity.pdbx_description
1 polymer ?
#
loop_
_entity_poly.entity_id
_entity_poly.type
_entity_poly.pdbx_seq_one_letter_code
_entity_poly.pdbx_strand_id
1 'polypeptide(L)'
;MIESFTRLRISQTPPLKRLLHSTLRFPKIPKRAVAATVGIVATSFTLASCVTNEEQGNPDGWEQIVPDPVPEIQAMVPEALAQRGVLTAGANPPFPPFEFKDSDGQIIGVEMDLVRAMAGVMGLEFSPQEQDFSLILPSVQAGTLDIGASGFTDNEERRENFDFIDFLFAGVQWAQATDRETPIDPENACGLTVAVQRTTVAETDDVRPRSAQCEAEGKEPITILSYETADTAATALILGRADALAADSPVSAWAAERSEGRIEVVGDMYLAAPFGFAFPLESDLTPAAAAAFQHLIDTGDYQRIMAQWGIEEGLLDEALINEQPLN
;
A
#
# COMPACT_ATOMS: atom_id res chain seq x y z
N MET A 1 31.77 42.10 30.90
CA MET A 1 32.48 41.10 31.72
C MET A 1 32.37 39.78 30.96
N ILE A 2 33.31 39.55 30.04
CA ILE A 2 34.56 38.82 30.17
C ILE A 2 34.28 37.33 30.37
N GLU A 3 34.41 36.66 29.22
CA GLU A 3 35.26 35.51 28.86
C GLU A 3 35.13 34.19 29.62
N SER A 4 34.92 33.13 28.90
CA SER A 4 35.91 32.04 28.90
C SER A 4 35.68 31.04 27.73
N PHE A 5 36.60 31.05 26.77
CA PHE A 5 36.81 30.03 25.74
C PHE A 5 37.57 28.84 26.35
N THR A 6 37.03 27.63 26.23
CA THR A 6 37.82 26.43 26.51
C THR A 6 38.05 25.67 25.19
N ARG A 7 39.31 25.61 24.76
CA ARG A 7 39.81 24.91 23.58
C ARG A 7 39.85 23.42 23.87
N LEU A 8 39.24 22.61 23.00
CA LEU A 8 39.48 21.16 22.95
C LEU A 8 40.79 20.89 22.20
N ARG A 9 41.68 20.12 22.83
CA ARG A 9 42.93 19.62 22.27
C ARG A 9 42.65 18.41 21.34
N ILE A 10 43.17 18.50 20.12
CA ILE A 10 43.25 17.37 19.16
C ILE A 10 44.43 16.50 19.59
N SER A 11 44.13 15.21 19.90
CA SER A 11 45.16 14.18 20.19
C SER A 11 45.61 13.55 18.88
N GLN A 12 46.90 13.63 18.60
CA GLN A 12 47.56 13.00 17.44
C GLN A 12 47.85 11.54 17.75
N THR A 13 47.46 10.66 16.85
CA THR A 13 47.86 9.23 16.86
C THR A 13 49.23 9.01 16.16
N PRO A 14 50.11 8.17 16.69
CA PRO A 14 51.42 7.87 16.07
C PRO A 14 51.32 6.84 14.94
N PRO A 15 52.32 6.77 14.05
CA PRO A 15 52.31 5.93 12.85
C PRO A 15 52.66 4.47 13.11
N LEU A 16 51.95 3.55 12.49
CA LEU A 16 52.23 2.11 12.49
C LEU A 16 53.45 1.80 11.64
N LYS A 17 54.45 1.19 12.32
CA LYS A 17 55.66 0.62 11.69
C LYS A 17 55.32 -0.68 10.93
N ARG A 18 55.85 -0.76 9.71
CA ARG A 18 55.95 -1.94 8.85
C ARG A 18 56.60 -3.10 9.62
N LEU A 19 56.02 -4.30 9.56
CA LEU A 19 56.67 -5.56 9.82
C LEU A 19 56.66 -6.42 8.55
N LEU A 20 57.87 -6.81 8.16
CA LEU A 20 58.21 -7.56 6.94
C LEU A 20 57.97 -9.07 7.13
N HIS A 21 57.59 -9.69 6.02
CA HIS A 21 57.96 -11.03 5.52
C HIS A 21 57.92 -12.21 6.51
N SER A 22 56.92 -13.05 6.32
CA SER A 22 57.05 -14.49 6.56
C SER A 22 56.70 -15.24 5.27
N THR A 23 57.72 -15.87 4.69
CA THR A 23 57.62 -16.75 3.51
C THR A 23 56.98 -18.07 3.90
N LEU A 24 55.77 -18.33 3.46
CA LEU A 24 55.15 -19.66 3.53
C LEU A 24 55.70 -20.54 2.41
N ARG A 25 56.48 -21.57 2.79
CA ARG A 25 56.92 -22.66 1.91
C ARG A 25 55.77 -23.63 1.70
N PHE A 26 55.31 -23.79 0.47
CA PHE A 26 54.38 -24.87 0.07
C PHE A 26 55.14 -26.18 -0.16
N PRO A 27 54.67 -27.34 0.31
CA PRO A 27 55.25 -28.63 -0.01
C PRO A 27 54.93 -29.03 -1.46
N LYS A 28 55.96 -29.61 -2.14
CA LYS A 28 55.84 -30.11 -3.52
C LYS A 28 55.00 -31.40 -3.55
N ILE A 29 53.88 -31.39 -4.24
CA ILE A 29 53.00 -32.56 -4.48
C ILE A 29 53.59 -33.38 -5.64
N PRO A 30 53.73 -34.72 -5.52
CA PRO A 30 54.30 -35.57 -6.58
C PRO A 30 53.28 -35.78 -7.71
N LYS A 31 53.80 -35.76 -8.97
CA LYS A 31 53.08 -35.76 -10.25
C LYS A 31 52.35 -37.07 -10.64
N ARG A 32 51.79 -37.84 -9.71
CA ARG A 32 51.11 -39.14 -10.06
C ARG A 32 49.70 -39.31 -9.49
N ALA A 33 49.00 -38.25 -9.08
CA ALA A 33 47.64 -38.32 -8.55
C ALA A 33 46.64 -37.34 -9.23
N VAL A 34 46.80 -37.09 -10.54
CA VAL A 34 45.94 -36.08 -11.22
C VAL A 34 44.96 -36.74 -12.23
N ALA A 35 44.72 -38.03 -12.19
CA ALA A 35 43.87 -38.68 -13.19
C ALA A 35 42.50 -39.20 -12.65
N ALA A 36 42.14 -38.98 -11.38
CA ALA A 36 40.89 -39.55 -10.83
C ALA A 36 39.92 -38.56 -10.19
N THR A 37 40.13 -37.23 -10.28
CA THR A 37 39.30 -36.25 -9.56
C THR A 37 38.61 -35.22 -10.47
N VAL A 38 38.59 -35.43 -11.79
CA VAL A 38 37.88 -34.54 -12.76
C VAL A 38 36.43 -34.94 -13.03
N GLY A 39 36.00 -36.10 -12.48
CA GLY A 39 34.63 -36.65 -12.76
C GLY A 39 33.52 -36.23 -11.80
N ILE A 40 33.78 -35.50 -10.70
CA ILE A 40 32.76 -35.25 -9.65
C ILE A 40 32.44 -33.76 -9.45
N VAL A 41 33.11 -32.85 -10.16
CA VAL A 41 32.82 -31.40 -10.02
C VAL A 41 31.83 -30.84 -11.03
N ALA A 42 31.39 -31.67 -12.02
CA ALA A 42 30.50 -31.21 -13.10
C ALA A 42 29.00 -31.41 -12.86
N THR A 43 28.57 -31.88 -11.67
CA THR A 43 27.13 -32.16 -11.40
C THR A 43 26.54 -31.38 -10.22
N SER A 44 27.22 -30.37 -9.71
CA SER A 44 26.72 -29.55 -8.57
C SER A 44 26.37 -28.10 -8.96
N PHE A 45 26.15 -27.81 -10.24
CA PHE A 45 25.85 -26.44 -10.70
C PHE A 45 24.49 -26.28 -11.37
N THR A 46 23.49 -27.08 -10.99
CA THR A 46 22.13 -26.92 -11.52
C THR A 46 21.04 -26.97 -10.45
N LEU A 47 21.28 -26.35 -9.31
CA LEU A 47 20.21 -25.99 -8.38
C LEU A 47 20.49 -24.58 -7.80
N ALA A 48 20.87 -23.64 -8.64
CA ALA A 48 20.41 -22.27 -8.45
C ALA A 48 18.95 -22.30 -8.94
N SER A 49 18.05 -22.81 -8.13
CA SER A 49 16.66 -22.37 -8.16
C SER A 49 16.75 -20.85 -7.98
N CYS A 50 16.67 -20.12 -9.08
CA CYS A 50 16.17 -18.77 -9.01
C CYS A 50 14.83 -18.92 -8.30
N VAL A 51 14.74 -18.50 -7.05
CA VAL A 51 13.50 -18.01 -6.49
C VAL A 51 13.22 -16.81 -7.39
N THR A 52 12.48 -17.02 -8.48
CA THR A 52 11.73 -15.96 -9.09
C THR A 52 10.71 -15.60 -8.03
N ASN A 53 10.98 -14.53 -7.26
CA ASN A 53 9.89 -13.73 -6.78
C ASN A 53 9.14 -13.38 -8.06
N GLU A 54 8.05 -14.07 -8.33
CA GLU A 54 7.03 -13.59 -9.24
C GLU A 54 6.45 -12.37 -8.53
N GLU A 55 7.10 -11.21 -8.72
CA GLU A 55 6.51 -9.94 -8.37
C GLU A 55 5.21 -9.89 -9.16
N GLN A 56 4.11 -9.75 -8.42
CA GLN A 56 2.78 -9.80 -8.97
C GLN A 56 2.61 -8.56 -9.84
N GLY A 57 2.53 -8.75 -11.13
CA GLY A 57 2.16 -7.74 -12.09
C GLY A 57 0.64 -7.60 -12.18
N ASN A 58 0.17 -7.06 -13.29
CA ASN A 58 -1.26 -7.03 -13.60
C ASN A 58 -1.85 -8.46 -13.63
N PRO A 59 -3.14 -8.62 -13.30
CA PRO A 59 -3.82 -9.91 -13.38
C PRO A 59 -3.78 -10.53 -14.78
N ASP A 60 -3.92 -11.86 -14.86
CA ASP A 60 -4.01 -12.57 -16.14
C ASP A 60 -5.17 -12.04 -17.00
N GLY A 61 -4.86 -11.64 -18.24
CA GLY A 61 -5.84 -11.08 -19.16
C GLY A 61 -6.17 -9.60 -18.93
N TRP A 62 -5.43 -8.92 -18.06
CA TRP A 62 -5.58 -7.49 -17.85
C TRP A 62 -5.32 -6.70 -19.13
N GLU A 63 -6.17 -5.72 -19.38
CA GLU A 63 -6.04 -4.76 -20.47
C GLU A 63 -6.13 -3.34 -19.92
N GLN A 64 -5.22 -2.47 -20.33
CA GLN A 64 -5.28 -1.07 -19.93
C GLN A 64 -6.49 -0.39 -20.56
N ILE A 65 -7.39 0.14 -19.74
CA ILE A 65 -8.58 0.88 -20.17
C ILE A 65 -8.29 2.37 -19.99
N VAL A 66 -8.16 3.09 -21.11
CA VAL A 66 -8.00 4.54 -21.14
C VAL A 66 -8.93 5.08 -22.21
N PRO A 67 -10.12 5.59 -21.84
CA PRO A 67 -11.06 6.17 -22.80
C PRO A 67 -10.50 7.41 -23.50
N ASP A 68 -11.02 7.71 -24.68
CA ASP A 68 -10.74 8.96 -25.36
C ASP A 68 -11.32 10.16 -24.55
N PRO A 69 -10.68 11.34 -24.64
CA PRO A 69 -11.19 12.55 -23.98
C PRO A 69 -12.63 12.89 -24.39
N VAL A 70 -13.47 13.21 -23.41
CA VAL A 70 -14.83 13.71 -23.61
C VAL A 70 -14.81 15.23 -23.59
N PRO A 71 -15.09 15.92 -24.71
CA PRO A 71 -14.90 17.37 -24.84
C PRO A 71 -15.63 18.20 -23.77
N GLU A 72 -16.83 17.79 -23.38
CA GLU A 72 -17.66 18.46 -22.37
C GLU A 72 -17.01 18.35 -20.97
N ILE A 73 -16.43 17.19 -20.63
CA ILE A 73 -15.76 16.95 -19.36
C ILE A 73 -14.37 17.61 -19.36
N GLN A 74 -13.66 17.52 -20.48
CA GLN A 74 -12.35 18.19 -20.65
C GLN A 74 -12.48 19.73 -20.47
N ALA A 75 -13.59 20.32 -20.91
CA ALA A 75 -13.86 21.75 -20.74
C ALA A 75 -14.11 22.15 -19.27
N MET A 76 -14.40 21.20 -18.39
CA MET A 76 -14.58 21.43 -16.94
C MET A 76 -13.26 21.41 -16.18
N VAL A 77 -12.17 20.89 -16.78
CA VAL A 77 -10.86 20.79 -16.12
C VAL A 77 -10.30 22.19 -15.84
N PRO A 78 -9.82 22.49 -14.61
CA PRO A 78 -9.23 23.78 -14.31
C PRO A 78 -8.10 24.16 -15.27
N GLU A 79 -8.09 25.41 -15.76
CA GLU A 79 -7.17 25.87 -16.81
C GLU A 79 -5.68 25.56 -16.50
N ALA A 80 -5.26 25.76 -15.25
CA ALA A 80 -3.90 25.50 -14.84
C ALA A 80 -3.51 24.02 -14.96
N LEU A 81 -4.45 23.11 -14.63
CA LEU A 81 -4.26 21.67 -14.76
C LEU A 81 -4.29 21.24 -16.24
N ALA A 82 -5.22 21.78 -17.01
CA ALA A 82 -5.32 21.53 -18.46
C ALA A 82 -4.03 21.96 -19.20
N GLN A 83 -3.45 23.10 -18.83
CA GLN A 83 -2.15 23.56 -19.38
C GLN A 83 -0.97 22.68 -18.96
N ARG A 84 -0.96 22.17 -17.73
CA ARG A 84 0.04 21.21 -17.24
C ARG A 84 -0.10 19.84 -17.93
N GLY A 85 -1.32 19.43 -18.22
CA GLY A 85 -1.66 18.21 -18.95
C GLY A 85 -1.46 16.91 -18.18
N VAL A 86 -1.14 16.96 -16.88
CA VAL A 86 -0.83 15.77 -16.04
C VAL A 86 -1.58 15.86 -14.71
N LEU A 87 -2.37 14.83 -14.39
CA LEU A 87 -2.99 14.63 -13.08
C LEU A 87 -2.02 13.88 -12.16
N THR A 88 -1.73 14.42 -10.99
CA THR A 88 -0.90 13.76 -9.98
C THR A 88 -1.74 13.22 -8.83
N ALA A 89 -1.54 11.94 -8.47
CA ALA A 89 -2.20 11.32 -7.33
C ALA A 89 -1.18 10.74 -6.36
N GLY A 90 -1.37 11.00 -5.07
CA GLY A 90 -0.60 10.35 -4.01
C GLY A 90 -1.12 8.95 -3.73
N ALA A 91 -0.22 7.99 -3.64
CA ALA A 91 -0.49 6.59 -3.33
C ALA A 91 0.55 6.02 -2.36
N ASN A 92 0.17 5.04 -1.53
CA ASN A 92 1.07 4.38 -0.57
C ASN A 92 1.24 2.89 -0.89
N PRO A 93 1.97 2.52 -1.96
CA PRO A 93 2.27 1.12 -2.22
C PRO A 93 3.27 0.56 -1.19
N PRO A 94 3.18 -0.76 -0.82
CA PRO A 94 2.20 -1.71 -1.31
C PRO A 94 0.90 -1.75 -0.50
N PHE A 95 -0.22 -1.60 -1.21
CA PHE A 95 -1.58 -1.73 -0.68
C PHE A 95 -2.46 -2.51 -1.71
N PRO A 96 -2.11 -3.76 -2.04
CA PRO A 96 -2.83 -4.52 -3.04
C PRO A 96 -4.25 -4.90 -2.57
N PRO A 97 -5.24 -4.98 -3.48
CA PRO A 97 -5.13 -4.84 -4.94
C PRO A 97 -5.20 -3.38 -5.47
N PHE A 98 -5.25 -2.38 -4.59
CA PHE A 98 -5.50 -0.98 -4.95
C PHE A 98 -4.30 -0.30 -5.59
N GLU A 99 -3.12 -0.38 -4.94
CA GLU A 99 -1.86 0.12 -5.47
C GLU A 99 -0.66 -0.69 -4.94
N PHE A 100 0.21 -1.12 -5.84
CA PHE A 100 1.45 -1.81 -5.52
C PHE A 100 2.44 -1.67 -6.69
N LYS A 101 3.69 -2.09 -6.50
CA LYS A 101 4.70 -2.00 -7.56
C LYS A 101 4.83 -3.33 -8.30
N ASP A 102 4.90 -3.22 -9.62
CA ASP A 102 5.29 -4.35 -10.47
C ASP A 102 6.82 -4.55 -10.46
N SER A 103 7.29 -5.55 -11.25
CA SER A 103 8.72 -5.87 -11.39
C SER A 103 9.57 -4.73 -11.98
N ASP A 104 8.95 -3.80 -12.69
CA ASP A 104 9.60 -2.63 -13.30
C ASP A 104 9.56 -1.42 -12.36
N GLY A 105 8.95 -1.56 -11.17
CA GLY A 105 8.78 -0.52 -10.17
C GLY A 105 7.67 0.48 -10.49
N GLN A 106 6.79 0.16 -11.46
CA GLN A 106 5.62 0.99 -11.76
C GLN A 106 4.54 0.76 -10.70
N ILE A 107 3.87 1.82 -10.29
CA ILE A 107 2.72 1.72 -9.40
C ILE A 107 1.51 1.33 -10.23
N ILE A 108 0.97 0.14 -9.96
CA ILE A 108 -0.18 -0.48 -10.62
C ILE A 108 -1.23 -0.84 -9.57
N GLY A 109 -2.41 -1.20 -10.01
CA GLY A 109 -3.53 -1.60 -9.14
C GLY A 109 -4.84 -1.04 -9.64
N VAL A 110 -5.95 -1.53 -9.08
CA VAL A 110 -7.29 -1.14 -9.53
C VAL A 110 -7.54 0.36 -9.39
N GLU A 111 -7.11 0.96 -8.31
CA GLU A 111 -7.29 2.39 -8.06
C GLU A 111 -6.45 3.24 -9.04
N MET A 112 -5.23 2.77 -9.34
CA MET A 112 -4.39 3.40 -10.36
C MET A 112 -5.01 3.33 -11.76
N ASP A 113 -5.68 2.22 -12.09
CA ASP A 113 -6.37 2.06 -13.37
C ASP A 113 -7.60 2.96 -13.46
N LEU A 114 -8.38 3.08 -12.38
CA LEU A 114 -9.53 4.00 -12.31
C LEU A 114 -9.10 5.46 -12.50
N VAL A 115 -8.07 5.92 -11.76
CA VAL A 115 -7.58 7.30 -11.90
C VAL A 115 -7.01 7.54 -13.29
N ARG A 116 -6.31 6.58 -13.88
CA ARG A 116 -5.80 6.67 -15.26
C ARG A 116 -6.93 6.80 -16.28
N ALA A 117 -8.00 6.01 -16.13
CA ALA A 117 -9.17 6.07 -16.98
C ALA A 117 -9.90 7.42 -16.85
N MET A 118 -10.11 7.92 -15.63
CA MET A 118 -10.68 9.25 -15.38
C MET A 118 -9.82 10.35 -16.00
N ALA A 119 -8.50 10.28 -15.84
CA ALA A 119 -7.57 11.24 -16.48
C ALA A 119 -7.71 11.22 -18.00
N GLY A 120 -7.82 10.04 -18.63
CA GLY A 120 -8.08 9.88 -20.06
C GLY A 120 -9.34 10.61 -20.50
N VAL A 121 -10.47 10.39 -19.81
CA VAL A 121 -11.75 11.10 -20.08
C VAL A 121 -11.59 12.62 -19.98
N MET A 122 -10.79 13.11 -19.02
CA MET A 122 -10.49 14.53 -18.83
C MET A 122 -9.44 15.07 -19.82
N GLY A 123 -8.84 14.23 -20.67
CA GLY A 123 -7.77 14.63 -21.59
C GLY A 123 -6.44 14.93 -20.90
N LEU A 124 -6.15 14.26 -19.79
CA LEU A 124 -4.93 14.40 -19.00
C LEU A 124 -4.10 13.10 -19.01
N GLU A 125 -2.79 13.23 -18.89
CA GLU A 125 -1.93 12.12 -18.48
C GLU A 125 -2.08 11.87 -16.98
N PHE A 126 -1.78 10.64 -16.53
CA PHE A 126 -1.79 10.26 -15.11
C PHE A 126 -0.38 9.98 -14.60
N SER A 127 -0.05 10.52 -13.43
CA SER A 127 1.25 10.32 -12.77
C SER A 127 1.06 9.98 -11.29
N PRO A 128 1.09 8.69 -10.91
CA PRO A 128 1.06 8.31 -9.50
C PRO A 128 2.34 8.71 -8.79
N GLN A 129 2.23 9.17 -7.53
CA GLN A 129 3.33 9.62 -6.70
C GLN A 129 3.34 8.80 -5.41
N GLU A 130 4.41 8.04 -5.18
CA GLU A 130 4.56 7.28 -3.94
C GLU A 130 4.80 8.22 -2.75
N GLN A 131 4.04 8.00 -1.69
CA GLN A 131 4.15 8.76 -0.45
C GLN A 131 3.69 7.92 0.75
N ASP A 132 4.17 8.24 1.96
CA ASP A 132 3.61 7.65 3.17
C ASP A 132 2.13 8.01 3.29
N PHE A 133 1.28 7.04 3.64
CA PHE A 133 -0.18 7.21 3.72
C PHE A 133 -0.58 8.45 4.54
N SER A 134 0.05 8.64 5.70
CA SER A 134 -0.21 9.79 6.59
C SER A 134 0.15 11.16 6.00
N LEU A 135 0.93 11.20 4.92
CA LEU A 135 1.36 12.44 4.26
C LEU A 135 0.56 12.78 3.01
N ILE A 136 -0.24 11.84 2.47
CA ILE A 136 -0.98 12.07 1.21
C ILE A 136 -2.00 13.19 1.38
N LEU A 137 -2.92 13.07 2.34
CA LEU A 137 -3.95 14.10 2.59
C LEU A 137 -3.35 15.49 2.89
N PRO A 138 -2.31 15.63 3.75
CA PRO A 138 -1.58 16.90 3.89
C PRO A 138 -0.99 17.44 2.58
N SER A 139 -0.51 16.57 1.69
CA SER A 139 0.05 16.98 0.39
C SER A 139 -1.03 17.44 -0.58
N VAL A 140 -2.21 16.79 -0.57
CA VAL A 140 -3.40 17.22 -1.32
C VAL A 140 -3.86 18.59 -0.82
N GLN A 141 -3.98 18.77 0.49
CA GLN A 141 -4.37 20.06 1.09
C GLN A 141 -3.39 21.18 0.77
N ALA A 142 -2.08 20.87 0.70
CA ALA A 142 -1.05 21.83 0.34
C ALA A 142 -0.95 22.11 -1.19
N GLY A 143 -1.70 21.38 -2.04
CA GLY A 143 -1.66 21.50 -3.50
C GLY A 143 -0.35 20.99 -4.13
N THR A 144 0.40 20.14 -3.45
CA THR A 144 1.58 19.46 -4.00
C THR A 144 1.20 18.19 -4.75
N LEU A 145 0.04 17.64 -4.47
CA LEU A 145 -0.68 16.61 -5.22
C LEU A 145 -2.04 17.17 -5.61
N ASP A 146 -2.57 16.71 -6.74
CA ASP A 146 -3.92 17.11 -7.16
C ASP A 146 -4.99 16.35 -6.41
N ILE A 147 -4.75 15.04 -6.18
CA ILE A 147 -5.67 14.14 -5.48
C ILE A 147 -4.90 13.12 -4.62
N GLY A 148 -5.62 12.50 -3.70
CA GLY A 148 -5.19 11.30 -2.99
C GLY A 148 -5.91 10.07 -3.55
N ALA A 149 -5.17 9.00 -3.85
CA ALA A 149 -5.67 7.73 -4.33
C ALA A 149 -4.92 6.60 -3.63
N SER A 150 -5.44 6.14 -2.48
CA SER A 150 -4.80 5.15 -1.61
C SER A 150 -5.82 4.54 -0.63
N GLY A 151 -6.95 4.07 -1.15
CA GLY A 151 -8.01 3.44 -0.36
C GLY A 151 -8.55 4.33 0.76
N PHE A 152 -8.70 5.63 0.52
CA PHE A 152 -9.21 6.52 1.56
C PHE A 152 -10.68 6.26 1.85
N THR A 153 -10.98 5.88 3.10
CA THR A 153 -12.36 5.87 3.58
C THR A 153 -12.90 7.29 3.59
N ASP A 154 -14.02 7.49 2.91
CA ASP A 154 -14.82 8.70 3.03
C ASP A 154 -15.60 8.66 4.37
N ASN A 155 -15.21 9.49 5.32
CA ASN A 155 -15.83 9.61 6.62
C ASN A 155 -16.01 11.08 7.04
N GLU A 156 -16.86 11.31 8.05
CA GLU A 156 -17.21 12.67 8.51
C GLU A 156 -15.98 13.50 8.92
N GLU A 157 -14.99 12.91 9.58
CA GLU A 157 -13.79 13.63 10.02
C GLU A 157 -12.98 14.15 8.81
N ARG A 158 -12.78 13.30 7.80
CA ARG A 158 -12.03 13.68 6.60
C ARG A 158 -12.78 14.69 5.74
N ARG A 159 -14.13 14.58 5.66
CA ARG A 159 -14.99 15.54 4.93
C ARG A 159 -14.93 16.96 5.48
N GLU A 160 -14.43 17.17 6.69
CA GLU A 160 -14.20 18.54 7.20
C GLU A 160 -13.16 19.30 6.37
N ASN A 161 -12.26 18.59 5.65
CA ASN A 161 -11.14 19.20 4.95
C ASN A 161 -10.98 18.74 3.49
N PHE A 162 -11.72 17.72 3.07
CA PHE A 162 -11.59 17.09 1.75
C PHE A 162 -12.95 16.78 1.17
N ASP A 163 -13.05 16.81 -0.18
CA ASP A 163 -14.12 16.17 -0.92
C ASP A 163 -13.67 14.78 -1.37
N PHE A 164 -14.59 13.80 -1.41
CA PHE A 164 -14.33 12.46 -1.89
C PHE A 164 -15.23 12.13 -3.07
N ILE A 165 -14.64 11.55 -4.12
CA ILE A 165 -15.42 10.87 -5.16
C ILE A 165 -15.36 9.39 -4.84
N ASP A 166 -16.48 8.82 -4.43
CA ASP A 166 -16.60 7.45 -3.98
C ASP A 166 -16.51 6.48 -5.15
N PHE A 167 -15.82 5.35 -4.94
CA PHE A 167 -15.68 4.35 -6.01
C PHE A 167 -15.90 2.90 -5.56
N LEU A 168 -15.98 2.61 -4.25
CA LEU A 168 -16.18 1.26 -3.73
C LEU A 168 -16.68 1.30 -2.30
N PHE A 169 -17.65 0.46 -1.92
CA PHE A 169 -17.94 0.22 -0.51
C PHE A 169 -17.05 -0.89 0.05
N ALA A 170 -16.31 -0.56 1.10
CA ALA A 170 -15.46 -1.48 1.85
C ALA A 170 -15.64 -1.27 3.35
N GLY A 171 -14.99 -2.06 4.19
CA GLY A 171 -15.06 -1.92 5.64
C GLY A 171 -13.88 -2.64 6.29
N VAL A 172 -13.78 -2.59 7.61
CA VAL A 172 -12.75 -3.30 8.36
C VAL A 172 -13.07 -4.78 8.43
N GLN A 173 -12.08 -5.63 8.18
CA GLN A 173 -12.16 -7.08 8.39
C GLN A 173 -10.84 -7.58 8.97
N TRP A 174 -10.94 -8.42 10.00
CA TRP A 174 -9.76 -8.99 10.62
C TRP A 174 -9.32 -10.28 9.90
N ALA A 175 -8.02 -10.60 10.06
CA ALA A 175 -7.45 -11.87 9.64
C ALA A 175 -6.58 -12.45 10.76
N GLN A 176 -6.42 -13.78 10.74
CA GLN A 176 -5.65 -14.57 11.70
C GLN A 176 -4.78 -15.61 10.99
N ALA A 177 -3.84 -16.21 11.73
CA ALA A 177 -3.13 -17.40 11.25
C ALA A 177 -4.05 -18.62 11.22
N THR A 178 -3.98 -19.42 10.14
CA THR A 178 -4.83 -20.61 9.94
C THR A 178 -4.52 -21.74 10.91
N ASP A 179 -3.33 -21.77 11.53
CA ASP A 179 -2.93 -22.75 12.53
C ASP A 179 -3.40 -22.40 13.97
N ARG A 180 -4.15 -21.31 14.11
CA ARG A 180 -4.71 -20.90 15.41
C ARG A 180 -5.85 -21.84 15.82
N GLU A 181 -5.74 -22.44 17.03
CA GLU A 181 -6.74 -23.41 17.52
C GLU A 181 -8.12 -22.77 17.79
N THR A 182 -8.16 -21.50 18.19
CA THR A 182 -9.39 -20.78 18.51
C THR A 182 -9.50 -19.54 17.62
N PRO A 183 -10.56 -19.44 16.79
CA PRO A 183 -10.80 -18.25 15.99
C PRO A 183 -10.85 -16.98 16.83
N ILE A 184 -10.26 -15.91 16.33
CA ILE A 184 -10.33 -14.60 16.94
C ILE A 184 -11.74 -14.03 16.75
N ASP A 185 -12.26 -13.46 17.83
CA ASP A 185 -13.45 -12.65 17.82
C ASP A 185 -13.03 -11.20 18.08
N PRO A 186 -13.16 -10.28 17.11
CA PRO A 186 -12.80 -8.88 17.28
C PRO A 186 -13.50 -8.21 18.47
N GLU A 187 -14.71 -8.66 18.84
CA GLU A 187 -15.44 -8.15 20.02
C GLU A 187 -14.82 -8.60 21.36
N ASN A 188 -13.97 -9.62 21.35
CA ASN A 188 -13.32 -10.19 22.52
C ASN A 188 -11.78 -10.20 22.37
N ALA A 189 -11.20 -9.14 21.80
CA ALA A 189 -9.80 -9.05 21.43
C ALA A 189 -8.86 -8.55 22.55
N CYS A 190 -9.34 -8.37 23.78
CA CYS A 190 -8.50 -7.88 24.90
C CYS A 190 -7.29 -8.79 25.14
N GLY A 191 -6.11 -8.18 25.28
CA GLY A 191 -4.84 -8.89 25.50
C GLY A 191 -4.19 -9.45 24.23
N LEU A 192 -4.84 -9.34 23.06
CA LEU A 192 -4.24 -9.74 21.80
C LEU A 192 -3.23 -8.69 21.31
N THR A 193 -2.31 -9.14 20.44
CA THR A 193 -1.44 -8.27 19.64
C THR A 193 -2.03 -8.14 18.24
N VAL A 194 -2.38 -6.92 17.82
CA VAL A 194 -3.02 -6.65 16.52
C VAL A 194 -2.12 -5.76 15.66
N ALA A 195 -1.83 -6.22 14.45
CA ALA A 195 -1.12 -5.45 13.45
C ALA A 195 -2.09 -4.61 12.61
N VAL A 196 -1.74 -3.35 12.38
CA VAL A 196 -2.53 -2.39 11.59
C VAL A 196 -1.61 -1.53 10.73
N GLN A 197 -2.12 -0.95 9.66
CA GLN A 197 -1.46 0.17 9.02
C GLN A 197 -1.80 1.46 9.78
N ARG A 198 -0.79 2.31 9.98
CA ARG A 198 -0.91 3.58 10.72
C ARG A 198 -1.89 4.54 10.06
N THR A 199 -2.68 5.25 10.88
CA THR A 199 -3.64 6.30 10.50
C THR A 199 -4.78 5.84 9.60
N THR A 200 -4.99 4.53 9.46
CA THR A 200 -6.18 3.97 8.80
C THR A 200 -7.36 3.92 9.76
N VAL A 201 -8.57 3.78 9.22
CA VAL A 201 -9.80 3.54 10.01
C VAL A 201 -9.68 2.28 10.86
N ALA A 202 -9.02 1.23 10.36
CA ALA A 202 -8.76 0.02 11.15
C ALA A 202 -7.94 0.31 12.42
N GLU A 203 -6.97 1.25 12.37
CA GLU A 203 -6.25 1.67 13.57
C GLU A 203 -7.09 2.61 14.45
N THR A 204 -7.63 3.71 13.88
CA THR A 204 -8.18 4.84 14.64
C THR A 204 -9.57 4.59 15.16
N ASP A 205 -10.43 3.96 14.36
CA ASP A 205 -11.87 3.83 14.63
C ASP A 205 -12.25 2.42 15.08
N ASP A 206 -11.34 1.43 14.92
CA ASP A 206 -11.57 0.06 15.36
C ASP A 206 -10.64 -0.37 16.51
N VAL A 207 -9.36 -0.63 16.23
CA VAL A 207 -8.45 -1.28 17.20
C VAL A 207 -8.17 -0.40 18.41
N ARG A 208 -7.94 0.91 18.24
CA ARG A 208 -7.71 1.85 19.36
C ARG A 208 -8.91 1.98 20.29
N PRO A 209 -10.15 2.18 19.81
CA PRO A 209 -11.33 2.19 20.66
C PRO A 209 -11.54 0.87 21.42
N ARG A 210 -11.35 -0.28 20.79
CA ARG A 210 -11.43 -1.60 21.46
C ARG A 210 -10.39 -1.74 22.54
N SER A 211 -9.14 -1.31 22.31
CA SER A 211 -8.09 -1.32 23.33
C SER A 211 -8.46 -0.45 24.54
N ALA A 212 -8.98 0.76 24.30
CA ALA A 212 -9.44 1.65 25.36
C ALA A 212 -10.64 1.07 26.14
N GLN A 213 -11.53 0.36 25.47
CA GLN A 213 -12.63 -0.35 26.13
C GLN A 213 -12.11 -1.47 27.04
N CYS A 214 -11.11 -2.25 26.59
CA CYS A 214 -10.48 -3.28 27.44
C CYS A 214 -9.93 -2.67 28.73
N GLU A 215 -9.21 -1.54 28.65
CA GLU A 215 -8.69 -0.82 29.82
C GLU A 215 -9.82 -0.36 30.73
N ALA A 216 -10.90 0.21 30.18
CA ALA A 216 -12.06 0.67 30.97
C ALA A 216 -12.78 -0.47 31.71
N GLU A 217 -12.75 -1.67 31.14
CA GLU A 217 -13.29 -2.90 31.76
C GLU A 217 -12.30 -3.58 32.71
N GLY A 218 -11.09 -3.04 32.90
CA GLY A 218 -10.07 -3.62 33.76
C GLY A 218 -9.43 -4.90 33.18
N LYS A 219 -9.53 -5.11 31.87
CA LYS A 219 -8.88 -6.18 31.11
C LYS A 219 -7.55 -5.70 30.56
N GLU A 220 -6.72 -6.64 30.10
CA GLU A 220 -5.48 -6.33 29.40
C GLU A 220 -5.79 -5.62 28.06
N PRO A 221 -5.19 -4.45 27.76
CA PRO A 221 -5.45 -3.75 26.51
C PRO A 221 -4.89 -4.54 25.32
N ILE A 222 -5.36 -4.19 24.11
CA ILE A 222 -4.79 -4.69 22.86
C ILE A 222 -3.39 -4.07 22.68
N THR A 223 -2.40 -4.90 22.40
CA THR A 223 -1.09 -4.45 21.95
C THR A 223 -1.16 -4.09 20.45
N ILE A 224 -1.08 -2.81 20.11
CA ILE A 224 -1.21 -2.34 18.73
C ILE A 224 0.16 -2.24 18.09
N LEU A 225 0.39 -2.98 16.99
CA LEU A 225 1.57 -2.88 16.15
C LEU A 225 1.23 -2.06 14.89
N SER A 226 1.56 -0.77 14.91
CA SER A 226 1.29 0.15 13.79
C SER A 226 2.46 0.15 12.81
N TYR A 227 2.18 -0.19 11.55
CA TYR A 227 3.15 -0.25 10.46
C TYR A 227 2.92 0.87 9.44
N GLU A 228 3.92 1.16 8.60
CA GLU A 228 3.82 2.18 7.54
C GLU A 228 2.95 1.69 6.37
N THR A 229 2.92 0.37 6.10
CA THR A 229 2.17 -0.22 4.99
C THR A 229 1.32 -1.40 5.46
N ALA A 230 0.19 -1.65 4.78
CA ALA A 230 -0.68 -2.78 5.04
C ALA A 230 0.03 -4.13 4.84
N ASP A 231 0.87 -4.25 3.80
CA ASP A 231 1.66 -5.46 3.52
C ASP A 231 2.62 -5.81 4.66
N THR A 232 3.27 -4.80 5.25
CA THR A 232 4.15 -5.03 6.42
C THR A 232 3.33 -5.48 7.63
N ALA A 233 2.11 -4.97 7.82
CA ALA A 233 1.21 -5.42 8.88
C ALA A 233 0.78 -6.88 8.64
N ALA A 234 0.39 -7.25 7.42
CA ALA A 234 0.06 -8.63 7.04
C ALA A 234 1.26 -9.57 7.23
N THR A 235 2.45 -9.13 6.84
CA THR A 235 3.70 -9.88 7.06
C THR A 235 3.95 -10.12 8.56
N ALA A 236 3.63 -9.18 9.44
CA ALA A 236 3.79 -9.36 10.89
C ALA A 236 2.89 -10.49 11.41
N LEU A 237 1.65 -10.61 10.92
CA LEU A 237 0.77 -11.75 11.23
C LEU A 237 1.37 -13.06 10.72
N ILE A 238 1.77 -13.13 9.45
CA ILE A 238 2.38 -14.33 8.83
C ILE A 238 3.62 -14.82 9.60
N LEU A 239 4.40 -13.90 10.15
CA LEU A 239 5.61 -14.20 10.95
C LEU A 239 5.32 -14.49 12.43
N GLY A 240 4.06 -14.50 12.84
CA GLY A 240 3.65 -14.75 14.23
C GLY A 240 4.06 -13.64 15.21
N ARG A 241 4.28 -12.40 14.71
CA ARG A 241 4.55 -11.23 15.55
C ARG A 241 3.29 -10.57 16.07
N ALA A 242 2.17 -10.80 15.41
CA ALA A 242 0.83 -10.39 15.80
C ALA A 242 -0.09 -11.60 15.84
N ASP A 243 -1.12 -11.53 16.69
CA ASP A 243 -2.20 -12.51 16.75
C ASP A 243 -3.20 -12.32 15.62
N ALA A 244 -3.43 -11.07 15.23
CA ALA A 244 -4.35 -10.66 14.17
C ALA A 244 -3.80 -9.53 13.33
N LEU A 245 -4.35 -9.41 12.13
CA LEU A 245 -4.32 -8.23 11.27
C LEU A 245 -5.70 -7.60 11.30
N ALA A 246 -5.80 -6.28 11.44
CA ALA A 246 -7.01 -5.52 11.14
C ALA A 246 -6.70 -4.56 9.98
N ALA A 247 -7.44 -4.71 8.89
CA ALA A 247 -7.27 -3.92 7.68
C ALA A 247 -8.62 -3.81 6.94
N ASP A 248 -8.62 -3.08 5.83
CA ASP A 248 -9.79 -3.01 4.95
C ASP A 248 -10.08 -4.38 4.34
N SER A 249 -11.37 -4.70 4.18
CA SER A 249 -11.81 -6.03 3.79
C SER A 249 -11.19 -6.57 2.48
N PRO A 250 -11.01 -5.77 1.40
CA PRO A 250 -10.33 -6.26 0.21
C PRO A 250 -8.85 -6.56 0.45
N VAL A 251 -8.19 -5.79 1.32
CA VAL A 251 -6.77 -5.99 1.68
C VAL A 251 -6.60 -7.25 2.53
N SER A 252 -7.48 -7.47 3.52
CA SER A 252 -7.48 -8.69 4.33
C SER A 252 -7.75 -9.93 3.49
N ALA A 253 -8.71 -9.86 2.54
CA ALA A 253 -9.03 -10.95 1.62
C ALA A 253 -7.86 -11.23 0.68
N TRP A 254 -7.26 -10.21 0.09
CA TRP A 254 -6.07 -10.33 -0.76
C TRP A 254 -4.89 -10.96 -0.01
N ALA A 255 -4.60 -10.49 1.20
CA ALA A 255 -3.53 -11.04 2.01
C ALA A 255 -3.78 -12.53 2.33
N ALA A 256 -5.03 -12.92 2.62
CA ALA A 256 -5.40 -14.30 2.88
C ALA A 256 -5.21 -15.18 1.64
N GLU A 257 -5.71 -14.75 0.48
CA GLU A 257 -5.60 -15.49 -0.79
C GLU A 257 -4.12 -15.76 -1.16
N ARG A 258 -3.26 -14.78 -0.95
CA ARG A 258 -1.83 -14.84 -1.33
C ARG A 258 -0.92 -15.40 -0.26
N SER A 259 -1.43 -15.69 0.91
CA SER A 259 -0.66 -16.23 2.03
C SER A 259 -0.25 -17.70 1.87
N GLU A 260 -0.62 -18.36 0.76
CA GLU A 260 -0.46 -19.81 0.60
C GLU A 260 -1.15 -20.62 1.71
N GLY A 261 -2.30 -20.12 2.18
CA GLY A 261 -3.10 -20.74 3.23
C GLY A 261 -2.55 -20.53 4.65
N ARG A 262 -1.65 -19.58 4.85
CA ARG A 262 -1.09 -19.28 6.18
C ARG A 262 -1.97 -18.38 7.03
N ILE A 263 -2.78 -17.54 6.41
CA ILE A 263 -3.74 -16.67 7.09
C ILE A 263 -5.13 -16.81 6.48
N GLU A 264 -6.14 -16.48 7.24
CA GLU A 264 -7.54 -16.47 6.84
C GLU A 264 -8.25 -15.25 7.41
N VAL A 265 -9.27 -14.75 6.72
CA VAL A 265 -10.14 -13.71 7.26
C VAL A 265 -11.04 -14.26 8.35
N VAL A 266 -11.39 -13.45 9.35
CA VAL A 266 -12.25 -13.82 10.46
C VAL A 266 -13.36 -12.80 10.67
N GLY A 267 -14.55 -13.32 10.97
CA GLY A 267 -15.73 -12.50 11.16
C GLY A 267 -16.26 -11.87 9.87
N ASP A 268 -17.34 -11.14 10.00
CA ASP A 268 -17.92 -10.34 8.94
C ASP A 268 -17.23 -8.98 8.85
N MET A 269 -17.31 -8.34 7.69
CA MET A 269 -16.90 -6.95 7.49
C MET A 269 -17.81 -6.01 8.29
N TYR A 270 -17.23 -4.99 8.91
CA TYR A 270 -17.96 -3.96 9.68
C TYR A 270 -17.33 -2.58 9.47
N LEU A 271 -17.91 -1.51 10.01
CA LEU A 271 -17.56 -0.12 9.72
C LEU A 271 -17.54 0.14 8.19
N ALA A 272 -18.53 -0.41 7.48
CA ALA A 272 -18.63 -0.26 6.04
C ALA A 272 -18.86 1.20 5.68
N ALA A 273 -17.99 1.72 4.80
CA ALA A 273 -18.04 3.08 4.30
C ALA A 273 -17.47 3.12 2.87
N PRO A 274 -17.75 4.15 2.08
CA PRO A 274 -17.14 4.27 0.76
C PRO A 274 -15.63 4.48 0.85
N PHE A 275 -14.90 3.92 -0.11
CA PHE A 275 -13.57 4.39 -0.50
C PHE A 275 -13.73 5.46 -1.56
N GLY A 276 -12.99 6.55 -1.41
CA GLY A 276 -13.04 7.67 -2.33
C GLY A 276 -11.68 8.24 -2.69
N PHE A 277 -11.60 8.81 -3.88
CA PHE A 277 -10.49 9.67 -4.27
C PHE A 277 -10.62 10.99 -3.51
N ALA A 278 -9.57 11.38 -2.79
CA ALA A 278 -9.57 12.58 -1.96
C ALA A 278 -9.15 13.81 -2.78
N PHE A 279 -9.95 14.86 -2.73
CA PHE A 279 -9.69 16.17 -3.34
C PHE A 279 -9.59 17.24 -2.26
N PRO A 280 -8.91 18.38 -2.51
CA PRO A 280 -9.04 19.53 -1.62
C PRO A 280 -10.51 19.94 -1.49
N LEU A 281 -10.93 20.32 -0.29
CA LEU A 281 -12.32 20.76 -0.06
C LEU A 281 -12.71 21.88 -1.05
N GLU A 282 -13.88 21.76 -1.68
CA GLU A 282 -14.41 22.71 -2.68
C GLU A 282 -13.46 22.92 -3.89
N SER A 283 -12.71 21.87 -4.28
CA SER A 283 -11.80 21.93 -5.42
C SER A 283 -12.55 22.11 -6.74
N ASP A 284 -12.09 23.06 -7.58
CA ASP A 284 -12.60 23.23 -8.95
C ASP A 284 -12.40 21.98 -9.84
N LEU A 285 -11.53 21.02 -9.43
CA LEU A 285 -11.31 19.75 -10.14
C LEU A 285 -12.39 18.71 -9.83
N THR A 286 -12.98 18.73 -8.63
CA THR A 286 -13.94 17.70 -8.18
C THR A 286 -15.10 17.50 -9.16
N PRO A 287 -15.75 18.54 -9.71
CA PRO A 287 -16.85 18.36 -10.69
C PRO A 287 -16.40 17.65 -11.98
N ALA A 288 -15.23 17.99 -12.51
CA ALA A 288 -14.70 17.37 -13.72
C ALA A 288 -14.37 15.89 -13.49
N ALA A 289 -13.73 15.57 -12.37
CA ALA A 289 -13.37 14.22 -12.00
C ALA A 289 -14.61 13.35 -11.70
N ALA A 290 -15.63 13.91 -11.02
CA ALA A 290 -16.88 13.22 -10.76
C ALA A 290 -17.65 12.91 -12.06
N ALA A 291 -17.68 13.86 -13.00
CA ALA A 291 -18.26 13.63 -14.32
C ALA A 291 -17.47 12.58 -15.12
N ALA A 292 -16.14 12.56 -15.00
CA ALA A 292 -15.31 11.53 -15.62
C ALA A 292 -15.59 10.15 -15.00
N PHE A 293 -15.73 10.04 -13.69
CA PHE A 293 -16.07 8.79 -13.03
C PHE A 293 -17.49 8.31 -13.41
N GLN A 294 -18.47 9.21 -13.45
CA GLN A 294 -19.81 8.88 -13.94
C GLN A 294 -19.78 8.36 -15.39
N HIS A 295 -18.96 8.97 -16.24
CA HIS A 295 -18.78 8.48 -17.61
C HIS A 295 -18.23 7.05 -17.65
N LEU A 296 -17.28 6.68 -16.79
CA LEU A 296 -16.79 5.30 -16.69
C LEU A 296 -17.86 4.33 -16.24
N ILE A 297 -18.75 4.74 -15.34
CA ILE A 297 -19.92 3.94 -14.92
C ILE A 297 -20.87 3.73 -16.10
N ASP A 298 -21.24 4.82 -16.79
CA ASP A 298 -22.21 4.82 -17.91
C ASP A 298 -21.72 3.97 -19.10
N THR A 299 -20.41 3.94 -19.36
CA THR A 299 -19.81 3.13 -20.44
C THR A 299 -19.53 1.69 -20.05
N GLY A 300 -19.59 1.37 -18.75
CA GLY A 300 -19.24 0.06 -18.21
C GLY A 300 -17.72 -0.16 -18.05
N ASP A 301 -16.90 0.87 -18.29
CA ASP A 301 -15.45 0.78 -18.11
C ASP A 301 -15.08 0.63 -16.65
N TYR A 302 -15.79 1.30 -15.74
CA TYR A 302 -15.63 1.14 -14.30
C TYR A 302 -15.78 -0.32 -13.88
N GLN A 303 -16.89 -0.98 -14.24
CA GLN A 303 -17.15 -2.37 -13.90
C GLN A 303 -16.10 -3.31 -14.51
N ARG A 304 -15.65 -3.02 -15.74
CA ARG A 304 -14.60 -3.81 -16.42
C ARG A 304 -13.26 -3.68 -15.69
N ILE A 305 -12.88 -2.46 -15.26
CA ILE A 305 -11.65 -2.24 -14.49
C ILE A 305 -11.73 -3.01 -13.17
N MET A 306 -12.81 -2.86 -12.41
CA MET A 306 -12.98 -3.55 -11.13
C MET A 306 -12.93 -5.08 -11.28
N ALA A 307 -13.62 -5.62 -12.29
CA ALA A 307 -13.67 -7.07 -12.57
C ALA A 307 -12.29 -7.66 -12.92
N GLN A 308 -11.42 -6.92 -13.63
CA GLN A 308 -10.06 -7.38 -13.92
C GLN A 308 -9.23 -7.63 -12.66
N TRP A 309 -9.54 -6.94 -11.57
CA TRP A 309 -8.89 -7.07 -10.27
C TRP A 309 -9.64 -7.99 -9.31
N GLY A 310 -10.71 -8.67 -9.79
CA GLY A 310 -11.51 -9.59 -9.00
C GLY A 310 -12.43 -8.89 -7.98
N ILE A 311 -12.72 -7.60 -8.16
CA ILE A 311 -13.61 -6.84 -7.29
C ILE A 311 -14.98 -6.78 -7.97
N GLU A 312 -15.94 -7.55 -7.47
CA GLU A 312 -17.29 -7.67 -8.02
C GLU A 312 -18.37 -7.19 -7.04
N GLU A 313 -18.02 -6.99 -5.76
CA GLU A 313 -18.92 -6.53 -4.69
C GLU A 313 -18.59 -5.10 -4.26
N GLY A 314 -19.56 -4.41 -3.72
CA GLY A 314 -19.41 -3.03 -3.24
C GLY A 314 -19.33 -1.98 -4.33
N LEU A 315 -19.63 -2.33 -5.59
CA LEU A 315 -19.60 -1.41 -6.72
C LEU A 315 -20.73 -0.39 -6.65
N LEU A 316 -20.49 0.78 -7.24
CA LEU A 316 -21.43 1.89 -7.32
C LEU A 316 -22.17 1.89 -8.67
N ASP A 317 -23.46 2.25 -8.64
CA ASP A 317 -24.29 2.42 -9.83
C ASP A 317 -24.26 3.87 -10.37
N GLU A 318 -23.81 4.82 -9.55
CA GLU A 318 -23.68 6.25 -9.89
C GLU A 318 -22.50 6.87 -9.13
N ALA A 319 -21.92 7.92 -9.67
CA ALA A 319 -20.87 8.67 -9.00
C ALA A 319 -21.43 9.47 -7.82
N LEU A 320 -20.76 9.36 -6.68
CA LEU A 320 -21.10 10.09 -5.46
C LEU A 320 -19.97 11.06 -5.09
N ILE A 321 -20.34 12.23 -4.59
CA ILE A 321 -19.40 13.13 -3.91
C ILE A 321 -19.83 13.19 -2.45
N ASN A 322 -18.97 12.76 -1.52
CA ASN A 322 -19.25 12.71 -0.08
C ASN A 322 -20.57 11.95 0.19
N GLU A 323 -20.74 10.78 -0.42
CA GLU A 323 -21.95 9.94 -0.38
C GLU A 323 -23.22 10.60 -0.98
N GLN A 324 -23.11 11.71 -1.69
CA GLN A 324 -24.24 12.36 -2.32
C GLN A 324 -24.18 12.23 -3.84
N PRO A 325 -25.30 11.87 -4.52
CA PRO A 325 -25.37 11.83 -5.98
C PRO A 325 -25.03 13.17 -6.62
N LEU A 326 -24.51 13.11 -7.85
CA LEU A 326 -24.30 14.31 -8.66
C LEU A 326 -25.66 14.97 -8.97
N ASN A 327 -25.78 16.29 -8.70
CA ASN A 327 -27.00 17.06 -8.97
C ASN A 327 -27.15 17.46 -10.44
#